data_6013f6b425091007f90048b6bd529bac
#
_entry.id   6013f6b425091007f90048b6bd529bac
#
_cell.length_a   1.000
_cell.length_b   1.000
_cell.length_c   1.000
_cell.angle_alpha   90.00
_cell.angle_beta   90.00
_cell.angle_gamma   90.00
#
_symmetry.space_group_name_H-M   'P 1'
#
loop_
_entity.id
_entity.type
_entity.pdbx_description
1 polymer ?
#
loop_
_entity_poly.entity_id
_entity_poly.type
_entity_poly.pdbx_seq_one_letter_code
_entity_poly.pdbx_strand_id
1 'polypeptide(L)'
;MFRCLTLILFLFCFYSGLVAADKTDDNALLLQLDKMIEQREVYQKKVEKEITELRKMLDYVGDDKAKFDILSDLFVMYRSFKVDTALIVAEERLQLADRLGEEYVNQGLMNLADALNKIGKHEKALEVLDRVKRTEAVRKDTYFYYLYHTTYLSCYNDETEASKKRLFMQQIKAYKDTLIAISDSNTASYVTNKCGRLGLQGKWDEAIQILSGYYEHCADTNPDKARVEYLLAELYLGKRDIQQ
;
A
#
# COMPACT_ATOMS: atom_id res chain seq x y z
N MET A 1 43.67 42.33 -0.04
CA MET A 1 43.14 41.61 -1.19
C MET A 1 43.36 40.08 -1.11
N PHE A 2 44.35 39.56 -0.44
CA PHE A 2 44.60 38.09 -0.37
C PHE A 2 43.67 37.28 0.57
N ARG A 3 43.02 37.94 1.54
CA ARG A 3 42.13 37.22 2.50
C ARG A 3 40.72 36.92 1.98
N CYS A 4 40.26 37.60 0.96
CA CYS A 4 38.93 37.30 0.34
C CYS A 4 38.99 36.14 -0.65
N LEU A 5 40.18 35.93 -1.29
CA LEU A 5 40.32 34.85 -2.30
C LEU A 5 40.36 33.45 -1.67
N THR A 6 40.93 33.33 -0.47
CA THR A 6 40.96 32.06 0.29
C THR A 6 39.60 31.65 0.83
N LEU A 7 38.72 32.59 1.18
CA LEU A 7 37.36 32.29 1.65
C LEU A 7 36.44 31.80 0.52
N ILE A 8 36.62 32.33 -0.69
CA ILE A 8 35.86 31.90 -1.88
C ILE A 8 36.29 30.50 -2.32
N LEU A 9 37.56 30.15 -2.24
CA LEU A 9 38.06 28.81 -2.55
C LEU A 9 37.57 27.76 -1.53
N PHE A 10 37.45 28.13 -0.25
CA PHE A 10 36.90 27.22 0.78
C PHE A 10 35.39 26.97 0.61
N LEU A 11 34.63 27.97 0.20
CA LEU A 11 33.20 27.81 -0.13
C LEU A 11 32.97 26.95 -1.39
N PHE A 12 33.87 27.05 -2.38
CA PHE A 12 33.76 26.22 -3.59
C PHE A 12 34.10 24.74 -3.35
N CYS A 13 35.04 24.45 -2.43
CA CYS A 13 35.37 23.07 -2.03
C CYS A 13 34.24 22.41 -1.20
N PHE A 14 33.48 23.20 -0.42
CA PHE A 14 32.33 22.69 0.32
C PHE A 14 31.13 22.40 -0.60
N TYR A 15 30.94 23.21 -1.65
CA TYR A 15 29.86 23.02 -2.61
C TYR A 15 30.08 21.80 -3.52
N SER A 16 31.34 21.53 -3.91
CA SER A 16 31.67 20.35 -4.70
C SER A 16 31.61 19.03 -3.91
N GLY A 17 31.82 19.08 -2.59
CA GLY A 17 31.68 17.92 -1.71
C GLY A 17 30.22 17.49 -1.49
N LEU A 18 29.26 18.44 -1.39
CA LEU A 18 27.85 18.16 -1.23
C LEU A 18 27.20 17.59 -2.52
N VAL A 19 27.62 18.06 -3.70
CA VAL A 19 27.12 17.55 -4.99
C VAL A 19 27.70 16.17 -5.31
N ALA A 20 28.89 15.82 -4.80
CA ALA A 20 29.50 14.50 -5.01
C ALA A 20 28.91 13.42 -4.08
N ALA A 21 28.47 13.80 -2.86
CA ALA A 21 27.80 12.87 -1.94
C ALA A 21 26.43 12.42 -2.45
N ASP A 22 25.68 13.32 -3.10
CA ASP A 22 24.36 13.02 -3.65
C ASP A 22 24.43 12.04 -4.87
N LYS A 23 25.45 12.19 -5.72
CA LYS A 23 25.64 11.31 -6.90
C LYS A 23 26.11 9.89 -6.58
N THR A 24 26.82 9.70 -5.47
CA THR A 24 27.29 8.36 -5.06
C THR A 24 26.17 7.53 -4.45
N ASP A 25 25.20 8.17 -3.81
CA ASP A 25 24.02 7.50 -3.22
C ASP A 25 23.04 7.08 -4.32
N ASP A 26 22.79 7.93 -5.32
CA ASP A 26 21.96 7.62 -6.48
C ASP A 26 22.48 6.42 -7.29
N ASN A 27 23.80 6.32 -7.50
CA ASN A 27 24.40 5.19 -8.20
C ASN A 27 24.30 3.88 -7.40
N ALA A 28 24.40 3.91 -6.08
CA ALA A 28 24.23 2.74 -5.24
C ALA A 28 22.76 2.25 -5.26
N LEU A 29 21.79 3.16 -5.23
CA LEU A 29 20.38 2.85 -5.37
C LEU A 29 20.03 2.27 -6.74
N LEU A 30 20.55 2.84 -7.83
CA LEU A 30 20.37 2.33 -9.18
C LEU A 30 20.96 0.92 -9.33
N LEU A 31 22.15 0.65 -8.75
CA LEU A 31 22.75 -0.67 -8.76
C LEU A 31 21.94 -1.71 -7.98
N GLN A 32 21.29 -1.29 -6.88
CA GLN A 32 20.35 -2.14 -6.13
C GLN A 32 19.10 -2.44 -6.96
N LEU A 33 18.56 -1.43 -7.63
CA LEU A 33 17.40 -1.59 -8.51
C LEU A 33 17.70 -2.55 -9.66
N ASP A 34 18.87 -2.42 -10.31
CA ASP A 34 19.30 -3.33 -11.38
C ASP A 34 19.38 -4.78 -10.88
N LYS A 35 19.96 -5.01 -9.71
CA LYS A 35 19.99 -6.35 -9.09
C LYS A 35 18.60 -6.90 -8.79
N MET A 36 17.67 -6.05 -8.34
CA MET A 36 16.27 -6.47 -8.11
C MET A 36 15.58 -6.83 -9.43
N ILE A 37 15.85 -6.07 -10.50
CA ILE A 37 15.32 -6.36 -11.85
C ILE A 37 15.87 -7.69 -12.37
N GLU A 38 17.16 -7.96 -12.21
CA GLU A 38 17.78 -9.24 -12.59
C GLU A 38 17.19 -10.44 -11.82
N GLN A 39 16.83 -10.24 -10.55
CA GLN A 39 16.21 -11.28 -9.72
C GLN A 39 14.71 -11.47 -9.97
N ARG A 40 14.07 -10.61 -10.75
CA ARG A 40 12.63 -10.64 -11.01
C ARG A 40 12.14 -12.00 -11.49
N GLU A 41 12.86 -12.61 -12.43
CA GLU A 41 12.47 -13.92 -12.99
C GLU A 41 12.53 -15.05 -11.94
N VAL A 42 13.49 -15.00 -11.03
CA VAL A 42 13.61 -15.96 -9.94
C VAL A 42 12.41 -15.85 -8.99
N TYR A 43 12.05 -14.63 -8.60
CA TYR A 43 10.88 -14.39 -7.78
C TYR A 43 9.58 -14.81 -8.48
N GLN A 44 9.45 -14.49 -9.76
CA GLN A 44 8.28 -14.87 -10.54
C GLN A 44 8.12 -16.40 -10.60
N LYS A 45 9.17 -17.14 -10.90
CA LYS A 45 9.15 -18.61 -10.92
C LYS A 45 8.79 -19.20 -9.56
N LYS A 46 9.28 -18.59 -8.46
CA LYS A 46 8.93 -19.02 -7.10
C LYS A 46 7.43 -18.86 -6.85
N VAL A 47 6.87 -17.68 -7.15
CA VAL A 47 5.43 -17.40 -6.98
C VAL A 47 4.58 -18.32 -7.86
N GLU A 48 4.98 -18.56 -9.13
CA GLU A 48 4.24 -19.46 -10.03
C GLU A 48 4.25 -20.91 -9.53
N LYS A 49 5.34 -21.34 -8.91
CA LYS A 49 5.40 -22.66 -8.27
C LYS A 49 4.44 -22.76 -7.09
N GLU A 50 4.45 -21.78 -6.20
CA GLU A 50 3.54 -21.73 -5.04
C GLU A 50 2.06 -21.71 -5.48
N ILE A 51 1.72 -20.93 -6.50
CA ILE A 51 0.37 -20.92 -7.09
C ILE A 51 0.01 -22.30 -7.64
N THR A 52 0.94 -22.98 -8.33
CA THR A 52 0.70 -24.32 -8.88
C THR A 52 0.45 -25.33 -7.79
N GLU A 53 1.16 -25.25 -6.67
CA GLU A 53 0.96 -26.12 -5.51
C GLU A 53 -0.40 -25.87 -4.85
N LEU A 54 -0.79 -24.59 -4.64
CA LEU A 54 -2.11 -24.24 -4.09
C LEU A 54 -3.25 -24.70 -5.01
N ARG A 55 -3.12 -24.56 -6.34
CA ARG A 55 -4.14 -25.04 -7.29
C ARG A 55 -4.30 -26.57 -7.20
N LYS A 56 -3.19 -27.32 -7.12
CA LYS A 56 -3.25 -28.77 -6.90
C LYS A 56 -3.95 -29.11 -5.58
N MET A 57 -3.61 -28.42 -4.49
CA MET A 57 -4.27 -28.65 -3.20
C MET A 57 -5.78 -28.40 -3.29
N LEU A 58 -6.20 -27.37 -4.02
CA LEU A 58 -7.62 -27.05 -4.22
C LEU A 58 -8.39 -28.19 -4.92
N ASP A 59 -7.75 -28.90 -5.87
CA ASP A 59 -8.35 -30.01 -6.61
C ASP A 59 -8.59 -31.25 -5.71
N TYR A 60 -7.77 -31.46 -4.69
CA TYR A 60 -7.83 -32.63 -3.82
C TYR A 60 -8.58 -32.42 -2.51
N VAL A 61 -8.74 -31.17 -2.08
CA VAL A 61 -9.41 -30.88 -0.81
C VAL A 61 -10.92 -31.01 -0.95
N GLY A 62 -11.57 -31.77 -0.04
CA GLY A 62 -13.03 -31.98 -0.06
C GLY A 62 -13.80 -30.99 0.81
N ASP A 63 -13.16 -30.42 1.80
CA ASP A 63 -13.78 -29.52 2.78
C ASP A 63 -13.94 -28.10 2.26
N ASP A 64 -15.15 -27.55 2.33
CA ASP A 64 -15.48 -26.20 1.82
C ASP A 64 -14.69 -25.09 2.55
N LYS A 65 -14.45 -25.24 3.87
CA LYS A 65 -13.67 -24.27 4.61
C LYS A 65 -12.21 -24.27 4.18
N ALA A 66 -11.62 -25.45 4.02
CA ALA A 66 -10.25 -25.57 3.54
C ALA A 66 -10.10 -25.04 2.10
N LYS A 67 -11.09 -25.25 1.21
CA LYS A 67 -11.13 -24.63 -0.11
C LYS A 67 -11.15 -23.10 -0.02
N PHE A 68 -11.98 -22.56 0.88
CA PHE A 68 -12.11 -21.12 1.09
C PHE A 68 -10.79 -20.50 1.54
N ASP A 69 -10.03 -21.18 2.41
CA ASP A 69 -8.74 -20.73 2.90
C ASP A 69 -7.68 -20.78 1.77
N ILE A 70 -7.62 -21.85 0.97
CA ILE A 70 -6.73 -21.94 -0.19
C ILE A 70 -7.03 -20.86 -1.24
N LEU A 71 -8.32 -20.59 -1.50
CA LEU A 71 -8.72 -19.49 -2.40
C LEU A 71 -8.29 -18.13 -1.86
N SER A 72 -8.24 -17.94 -0.54
CA SER A 72 -7.68 -16.73 0.07
C SER A 72 -6.21 -16.56 -0.26
N ASP A 73 -5.41 -17.61 -0.12
CA ASP A 73 -3.99 -17.57 -0.42
C ASP A 73 -3.73 -17.33 -1.92
N LEU A 74 -4.49 -18.00 -2.78
CA LEU A 74 -4.45 -17.75 -4.23
C LEU A 74 -4.82 -16.31 -4.58
N PHE A 75 -5.83 -15.74 -3.94
CA PHE A 75 -6.22 -14.36 -4.13
C PHE A 75 -5.06 -13.41 -3.77
N VAL A 76 -4.44 -13.58 -2.61
CA VAL A 76 -3.30 -12.77 -2.16
C VAL A 76 -2.15 -12.84 -3.17
N MET A 77 -1.87 -14.02 -3.72
CA MET A 77 -0.83 -14.20 -4.73
C MET A 77 -1.16 -13.48 -6.05
N TYR A 78 -2.39 -13.64 -6.56
CA TYR A 78 -2.77 -13.07 -7.86
C TYR A 78 -2.99 -11.55 -7.83
N ARG A 79 -3.48 -10.98 -6.72
CA ARG A 79 -3.89 -9.58 -6.65
C ARG A 79 -2.80 -8.56 -6.96
N SER A 80 -1.53 -8.97 -6.91
CA SER A 80 -0.37 -8.10 -7.14
C SER A 80 0.17 -8.13 -8.57
N PHE A 81 -0.16 -9.17 -9.37
CA PHE A 81 0.44 -9.31 -10.71
C PHE A 81 -0.49 -9.89 -11.79
N LYS A 82 -1.58 -10.58 -11.43
CA LYS A 82 -2.59 -11.12 -12.37
C LYS A 82 -3.99 -10.75 -11.88
N VAL A 83 -4.32 -9.47 -11.94
CA VAL A 83 -5.50 -8.90 -11.29
C VAL A 83 -6.80 -9.48 -11.85
N ASP A 84 -6.88 -9.79 -13.15
CA ASP A 84 -8.04 -10.44 -13.75
C ASP A 84 -8.27 -11.84 -13.17
N THR A 85 -7.17 -12.59 -12.92
CA THR A 85 -7.25 -13.91 -12.27
C THR A 85 -7.65 -13.76 -10.80
N ALA A 86 -7.17 -12.72 -10.12
CA ALA A 86 -7.58 -12.44 -8.74
C ALA A 86 -9.09 -12.17 -8.64
N LEU A 87 -9.69 -11.50 -9.63
CA LEU A 87 -11.13 -11.28 -9.68
C LEU A 87 -11.88 -12.62 -9.76
N ILE A 88 -11.47 -13.53 -10.66
CA ILE A 88 -12.08 -14.86 -10.78
C ILE A 88 -11.99 -15.63 -9.45
N VAL A 89 -10.83 -15.63 -8.82
CA VAL A 89 -10.62 -16.30 -7.53
C VAL A 89 -11.48 -15.68 -6.42
N ALA A 90 -11.64 -14.35 -6.41
CA ALA A 90 -12.50 -13.68 -5.43
C ALA A 90 -13.98 -14.03 -5.63
N GLU A 91 -14.45 -14.17 -6.88
CA GLU A 91 -15.80 -14.62 -7.21
C GLU A 91 -16.03 -16.09 -6.79
N GLU A 92 -15.09 -17.00 -7.09
CA GLU A 92 -15.12 -18.39 -6.64
C GLU A 92 -15.20 -18.48 -5.11
N ARG A 93 -14.39 -17.67 -4.41
CA ARG A 93 -14.34 -17.61 -2.97
C ARG A 93 -15.67 -17.12 -2.37
N LEU A 94 -16.28 -16.09 -2.96
CA LEU A 94 -17.55 -15.56 -2.50
C LEU A 94 -18.70 -16.57 -2.70
N GLN A 95 -18.75 -17.31 -3.83
CA GLN A 95 -19.73 -18.36 -4.06
C GLN A 95 -19.63 -19.49 -3.02
N LEU A 96 -18.42 -19.83 -2.61
CA LEU A 96 -18.19 -20.83 -1.57
C LEU A 96 -18.61 -20.31 -0.19
N ALA A 97 -18.41 -19.02 0.08
CA ALA A 97 -18.72 -18.37 1.36
C ALA A 97 -20.21 -18.46 1.73
N ASP A 98 -21.10 -18.44 0.73
CA ASP A 98 -22.56 -18.54 0.97
C ASP A 98 -22.96 -19.83 1.72
N ARG A 99 -22.17 -20.92 1.60
CA ARG A 99 -22.39 -22.17 2.32
C ARG A 99 -21.77 -22.20 3.70
N LEU A 100 -20.79 -21.32 3.95
CA LEU A 100 -20.01 -21.30 5.18
C LEU A 100 -20.54 -20.33 6.24
N GLY A 101 -21.31 -19.33 5.81
CA GLY A 101 -21.97 -18.38 6.70
C GLY A 101 -21.46 -16.94 6.59
N GLU A 102 -22.07 -16.04 7.35
CA GLU A 102 -21.96 -14.59 7.23
C GLU A 102 -20.53 -14.05 7.33
N GLU A 103 -19.72 -14.60 8.22
CA GLU A 103 -18.32 -14.15 8.39
C GLU A 103 -17.51 -14.41 7.11
N TYR A 104 -17.70 -15.57 6.49
CA TYR A 104 -17.03 -15.93 5.23
C TYR A 104 -17.54 -15.09 4.07
N VAL A 105 -18.84 -14.78 4.03
CA VAL A 105 -19.43 -13.86 3.03
C VAL A 105 -18.80 -12.49 3.14
N ASN A 106 -18.64 -11.93 4.33
CA ASN A 106 -17.96 -10.66 4.54
C ASN A 106 -16.52 -10.67 4.00
N GLN A 107 -15.75 -11.73 4.29
CA GLN A 107 -14.38 -11.88 3.78
C GLN A 107 -14.35 -12.01 2.24
N GLY A 108 -15.27 -12.78 1.65
CA GLY A 108 -15.42 -12.92 0.19
C GLY A 108 -15.75 -11.58 -0.48
N LEU A 109 -16.69 -10.82 0.09
CA LEU A 109 -17.05 -9.48 -0.40
C LEU A 109 -15.86 -8.52 -0.34
N MET A 110 -15.09 -8.52 0.73
CA MET A 110 -13.89 -7.69 0.83
C MET A 110 -12.84 -8.01 -0.24
N ASN A 111 -12.60 -9.30 -0.53
CA ASN A 111 -11.67 -9.69 -1.59
C ASN A 111 -12.21 -9.31 -2.98
N LEU A 112 -13.50 -9.48 -3.21
CA LEU A 112 -14.13 -9.07 -4.47
C LEU A 112 -14.01 -7.55 -4.69
N ALA A 113 -14.23 -6.76 -3.64
CA ALA A 113 -14.07 -5.31 -3.71
C ALA A 113 -12.61 -4.90 -3.99
N ASP A 114 -11.61 -5.55 -3.37
CA ASP A 114 -10.20 -5.30 -3.66
C ASP A 114 -9.87 -5.58 -5.14
N ALA A 115 -10.32 -6.73 -5.67
CA ALA A 115 -10.12 -7.08 -7.06
C ALA A 115 -10.79 -6.06 -8.02
N LEU A 116 -12.05 -5.70 -7.75
CA LEU A 116 -12.79 -4.71 -8.55
C LEU A 116 -12.09 -3.34 -8.55
N ASN A 117 -11.61 -2.89 -7.39
CA ASN A 117 -10.87 -1.64 -7.30
C ASN A 117 -9.59 -1.68 -8.15
N LYS A 118 -8.85 -2.77 -8.10
CA LYS A 118 -7.58 -2.95 -8.85
C LYS A 118 -7.76 -3.00 -10.37
N ILE A 119 -8.91 -3.48 -10.86
CA ILE A 119 -9.23 -3.45 -12.31
C ILE A 119 -9.94 -2.15 -12.75
N GLY A 120 -9.96 -1.11 -11.90
CA GLY A 120 -10.55 0.18 -12.23
C GLY A 120 -12.08 0.26 -12.11
N LYS A 121 -12.75 -0.75 -11.53
CA LYS A 121 -14.21 -0.74 -11.31
C LYS A 121 -14.55 -0.20 -9.92
N HIS A 122 -14.12 1.03 -9.64
CA HIS A 122 -14.15 1.63 -8.30
C HIS A 122 -15.56 1.78 -7.72
N GLU A 123 -16.54 2.22 -8.52
CA GLU A 123 -17.94 2.34 -8.08
C GLU A 123 -18.52 0.98 -7.68
N LYS A 124 -18.26 -0.06 -8.49
CA LYS A 124 -18.71 -1.42 -8.15
C LYS A 124 -18.00 -1.96 -6.90
N ALA A 125 -16.75 -1.59 -6.68
CA ALA A 125 -16.06 -1.96 -5.45
C ALA A 125 -16.72 -1.34 -4.22
N LEU A 126 -17.16 -0.06 -4.28
CA LEU A 126 -17.92 0.58 -3.20
C LEU A 126 -19.28 -0.12 -2.98
N GLU A 127 -20.02 -0.42 -4.04
CA GLU A 127 -21.28 -1.16 -3.96
C GLU A 127 -21.12 -2.52 -3.26
N VAL A 128 -20.03 -3.23 -3.55
CA VAL A 128 -19.71 -4.51 -2.92
C VAL A 128 -19.32 -4.32 -1.45
N LEU A 129 -18.55 -3.30 -1.11
CA LEU A 129 -18.18 -2.97 0.27
C LEU A 129 -19.41 -2.59 1.13
N ASP A 130 -20.40 -1.92 0.53
CA ASP A 130 -21.63 -1.54 1.23
C ASP A 130 -22.51 -2.76 1.60
N ARG A 131 -22.29 -3.92 0.96
CA ARG A 131 -22.95 -5.19 1.30
C ARG A 131 -22.32 -5.91 2.49
N VAL A 132 -21.09 -5.53 2.88
CA VAL A 132 -20.38 -6.13 4.03
C VAL A 132 -21.14 -5.79 5.31
N LYS A 133 -21.58 -6.80 6.05
CA LYS A 133 -22.27 -6.60 7.32
C LYS A 133 -21.28 -6.13 8.40
N ARG A 134 -21.60 -5.01 9.04
CA ARG A 134 -20.77 -4.35 10.06
C ARG A 134 -20.86 -5.04 11.42
N THR A 135 -20.43 -6.31 11.50
CA THR A 135 -20.27 -7.05 12.75
C THR A 135 -19.22 -6.39 13.64
N GLU A 136 -19.12 -6.82 14.92
CA GLU A 136 -18.08 -6.32 15.80
C GLU A 136 -16.67 -6.63 15.27
N ALA A 137 -16.46 -7.79 14.66
CA ALA A 137 -15.21 -8.18 14.03
C ALA A 137 -14.86 -7.24 12.86
N VAL A 138 -15.80 -6.97 11.96
CA VAL A 138 -15.60 -6.06 10.82
C VAL A 138 -15.32 -4.63 11.28
N ARG A 139 -15.95 -4.15 12.37
CA ARG A 139 -15.69 -2.82 12.90
C ARG A 139 -14.26 -2.63 13.45
N LYS A 140 -13.57 -3.72 13.73
CA LYS A 140 -12.17 -3.74 14.20
C LYS A 140 -11.19 -4.16 13.08
N ASP A 141 -11.70 -4.50 11.89
CA ASP A 141 -10.90 -4.98 10.78
C ASP A 141 -10.27 -3.82 10.01
N THR A 142 -8.96 -3.68 10.13
CA THR A 142 -8.20 -2.66 9.40
C THR A 142 -8.26 -2.85 7.89
N TYR A 143 -8.37 -4.09 7.38
CA TYR A 143 -8.47 -4.36 5.94
C TYR A 143 -9.75 -3.82 5.34
N PHE A 144 -10.89 -3.93 6.04
CA PHE A 144 -12.16 -3.36 5.63
C PHE A 144 -12.09 -1.84 5.41
N TYR A 145 -11.55 -1.11 6.36
CA TYR A 145 -11.41 0.35 6.24
C TYR A 145 -10.32 0.76 5.25
N TYR A 146 -9.28 -0.04 5.11
CA TYR A 146 -8.26 0.15 4.08
C TYR A 146 -8.86 0.06 2.66
N LEU A 147 -9.77 -0.89 2.42
CA LEU A 147 -10.45 -1.03 1.13
C LEU A 147 -11.28 0.21 0.79
N TYR A 148 -12.08 0.72 1.72
CA TYR A 148 -12.80 1.98 1.49
C TYR A 148 -11.84 3.14 1.22
N HIS A 149 -10.81 3.28 2.04
CA HIS A 149 -9.82 4.34 1.86
C HIS A 149 -9.17 4.30 0.47
N THR A 150 -8.69 3.15 0.03
CA THR A 150 -8.03 3.01 -1.27
C THR A 150 -8.99 3.15 -2.44
N THR A 151 -10.22 2.65 -2.31
CA THR A 151 -11.23 2.79 -3.36
C THR A 151 -11.66 4.25 -3.54
N TYR A 152 -11.89 5.00 -2.45
CA TYR A 152 -12.17 6.44 -2.54
C TYR A 152 -10.98 7.23 -3.08
N LEU A 153 -9.74 6.82 -2.79
CA LEU A 153 -8.54 7.43 -3.37
C LEU A 153 -8.48 7.21 -4.88
N SER A 154 -8.81 6.01 -5.35
CA SER A 154 -8.92 5.71 -6.78
C SER A 154 -10.01 6.55 -7.45
N CYS A 155 -11.21 6.60 -6.86
CA CYS A 155 -12.29 7.48 -7.33
C CYS A 155 -11.85 8.96 -7.39
N TYR A 156 -11.12 9.44 -6.39
CA TYR A 156 -10.60 10.80 -6.36
C TYR A 156 -9.63 11.08 -7.51
N ASN A 157 -8.75 10.13 -7.82
CA ASN A 157 -7.76 10.28 -8.88
C ASN A 157 -8.40 10.31 -10.27
N ASP A 158 -9.44 9.48 -10.49
CA ASP A 158 -10.13 9.38 -11.78
C ASP A 158 -11.18 10.49 -12.00
N GLU A 159 -11.65 11.15 -10.93
CA GLU A 159 -12.68 12.18 -11.02
C GLU A 159 -12.11 13.50 -11.55
N THR A 160 -12.87 14.21 -12.34
CA THR A 160 -12.54 15.53 -12.89
C THR A 160 -13.35 16.66 -12.23
N GLU A 161 -14.53 16.35 -11.69
CA GLU A 161 -15.43 17.32 -11.07
C GLU A 161 -14.95 17.70 -9.67
N ALA A 162 -14.65 18.98 -9.46
CA ALA A 162 -14.10 19.47 -8.19
C ALA A 162 -15.02 19.26 -6.97
N SER A 163 -16.36 19.28 -7.17
CA SER A 163 -17.34 19.01 -6.12
C SER A 163 -17.25 17.57 -5.62
N LYS A 164 -17.19 16.61 -6.52
CA LYS A 164 -17.06 15.19 -6.21
C LYS A 164 -15.70 14.87 -5.62
N LYS A 165 -14.61 15.45 -6.15
CA LYS A 165 -13.29 15.35 -5.53
C LYS A 165 -13.29 15.77 -4.06
N ARG A 166 -13.98 16.84 -3.71
CA ARG A 166 -14.09 17.27 -2.30
C ARG A 166 -14.81 16.23 -1.44
N LEU A 167 -15.88 15.60 -1.95
CA LEU A 167 -16.60 14.56 -1.23
C LEU A 167 -15.72 13.32 -1.03
N PHE A 168 -15.01 12.87 -2.08
CA PHE A 168 -14.10 11.74 -1.96
C PHE A 168 -12.95 12.04 -0.97
N MET A 169 -12.39 13.24 -1.00
CA MET A 169 -11.35 13.64 -0.04
C MET A 169 -11.86 13.62 1.41
N GLN A 170 -13.12 13.98 1.67
CA GLN A 170 -13.71 13.85 2.99
C GLN A 170 -13.78 12.37 3.44
N GLN A 171 -14.20 11.47 2.55
CA GLN A 171 -14.23 10.04 2.84
C GLN A 171 -12.82 9.46 3.08
N ILE A 172 -11.85 9.82 2.23
CA ILE A 172 -10.44 9.42 2.38
C ILE A 172 -9.93 9.81 3.78
N LYS A 173 -10.18 11.05 4.21
CA LYS A 173 -9.78 11.53 5.54
C LYS A 173 -10.48 10.76 6.66
N ALA A 174 -11.79 10.56 6.56
CA ALA A 174 -12.58 9.85 7.57
C ALA A 174 -12.13 8.39 7.75
N TYR A 175 -11.91 7.66 6.65
CA TYR A 175 -11.43 6.28 6.73
C TYR A 175 -9.99 6.19 7.24
N LYS A 176 -9.14 7.15 6.89
CA LYS A 176 -7.78 7.23 7.44
C LYS A 176 -7.80 7.50 8.94
N ASP A 177 -8.67 8.39 9.42
CA ASP A 177 -8.84 8.66 10.85
C ASP A 177 -9.36 7.40 11.59
N THR A 178 -10.27 6.63 10.98
CA THR A 178 -10.72 5.34 11.52
C THR A 178 -9.58 4.33 11.60
N LEU A 179 -8.79 4.18 10.53
CA LEU A 179 -7.63 3.29 10.51
C LEU A 179 -6.63 3.62 11.62
N ILE A 180 -6.36 4.91 11.85
CA ILE A 180 -5.50 5.34 12.96
C ILE A 180 -6.10 4.94 14.31
N ALA A 181 -7.41 5.12 14.50
CA ALA A 181 -8.09 4.84 15.75
C ALA A 181 -8.13 3.35 16.15
N ILE A 182 -8.21 2.44 15.16
CA ILE A 182 -8.32 1.00 15.41
C ILE A 182 -7.01 0.22 15.28
N SER A 183 -5.94 0.84 14.73
CA SER A 183 -4.63 0.19 14.57
C SER A 183 -3.83 0.26 15.87
N ASP A 184 -3.04 -0.78 16.13
CA ASP A 184 -2.02 -0.74 17.18
C ASP A 184 -0.95 0.30 16.84
N SER A 185 -0.64 1.18 17.79
CA SER A 185 0.30 2.30 17.63
C SER A 185 1.72 1.89 17.25
N ASN A 186 2.10 0.64 17.50
CA ASN A 186 3.43 0.09 17.21
C ASN A 186 3.53 -0.52 15.80
N THR A 187 2.44 -0.53 15.04
CA THR A 187 2.41 -1.14 13.70
C THR A 187 2.77 -0.14 12.60
N ALA A 188 3.36 -0.65 11.51
CA ALA A 188 3.58 0.13 10.28
C ALA A 188 2.26 0.72 9.76
N SER A 189 1.15 -0.01 9.89
CA SER A 189 -0.18 0.46 9.48
C SER A 189 -0.57 1.75 10.21
N TYR A 190 -0.43 1.79 11.54
CA TYR A 190 -0.70 3.00 12.31
C TYR A 190 0.18 4.16 11.89
N VAL A 191 1.52 3.94 11.87
CA VAL A 191 2.49 4.99 11.59
C VAL A 191 2.30 5.56 10.19
N THR A 192 2.13 4.71 9.17
CA THR A 192 1.93 5.17 7.79
C THR A 192 0.59 5.92 7.61
N ASN A 193 -0.48 5.47 8.24
CA ASN A 193 -1.76 6.19 8.19
C ASN A 193 -1.67 7.53 8.90
N LYS A 194 -1.03 7.62 10.07
CA LYS A 194 -0.80 8.86 10.81
C LYS A 194 0.03 9.85 10.00
N CYS A 195 1.16 9.42 9.44
CA CYS A 195 2.03 10.27 8.64
C CYS A 195 1.34 10.74 7.34
N GLY A 196 0.64 9.85 6.64
CA GLY A 196 -0.17 10.26 5.49
C GLY A 196 -1.28 11.25 5.86
N ARG A 197 -1.87 11.14 7.05
CA ARG A 197 -2.87 12.10 7.54
C ARG A 197 -2.26 13.48 7.84
N LEU A 198 -1.05 13.50 8.41
CA LEU A 198 -0.29 14.73 8.63
C LEU A 198 0.09 15.39 7.30
N GLY A 199 0.51 14.62 6.29
CA GLY A 199 0.75 15.12 4.93
C GLY A 199 -0.47 15.80 4.32
N LEU A 200 -1.67 15.21 4.46
CA LEU A 200 -2.93 15.83 4.03
C LEU A 200 -3.30 17.13 4.78
N GLN A 201 -2.65 17.41 5.90
CA GLN A 201 -2.78 18.65 6.67
C GLN A 201 -1.67 19.67 6.35
N GLY A 202 -0.74 19.35 5.45
CA GLY A 202 0.44 20.17 5.16
C GLY A 202 1.54 20.11 6.22
N LYS A 203 1.44 19.18 7.19
CA LYS A 203 2.42 18.98 8.26
C LYS A 203 3.54 18.02 7.83
N TRP A 204 4.20 18.36 6.72
CA TRP A 204 5.17 17.51 6.05
C TRP A 204 6.37 17.16 6.93
N ASP A 205 6.95 18.15 7.63
CA ASP A 205 8.14 17.94 8.46
C ASP A 205 7.87 17.02 9.64
N GLU A 206 6.71 17.19 10.30
CA GLU A 206 6.29 16.32 11.39
C GLU A 206 6.09 14.88 10.90
N ALA A 207 5.43 14.71 9.74
CA ALA A 207 5.21 13.40 9.13
C ALA A 207 6.52 12.69 8.76
N ILE A 208 7.44 13.43 8.11
CA ILE A 208 8.75 12.90 7.72
C ILE A 208 9.55 12.48 8.95
N GLN A 209 9.60 13.31 9.99
CA GLN A 209 10.33 13.00 11.22
C GLN A 209 9.83 11.71 11.88
N ILE A 210 8.51 11.57 12.03
CA ILE A 210 7.90 10.37 12.63
C ILE A 210 8.21 9.13 11.79
N LEU A 211 8.05 9.23 10.46
CA LEU A 211 8.19 8.09 9.57
C LEU A 211 9.64 7.66 9.40
N SER A 212 10.59 8.62 9.36
CA SER A 212 12.03 8.34 9.34
C SER A 212 12.48 7.65 10.64
N GLY A 213 12.00 8.12 11.79
CA GLY A 213 12.30 7.45 13.07
C GLY A 213 11.77 6.01 13.12
N TYR A 214 10.58 5.74 12.55
CA TYR A 214 10.07 4.38 12.43
C TYR A 214 10.94 3.54 11.48
N TYR A 215 11.33 4.10 10.33
CA TYR A 215 12.15 3.43 9.33
C TYR A 215 13.52 2.99 9.87
N GLU A 216 14.20 3.83 10.62
CA GLU A 216 15.50 3.53 11.24
C GLU A 216 15.47 2.31 12.18
N HIS A 217 14.29 2.05 12.79
CA HIS A 217 14.09 0.90 13.67
C HIS A 217 13.44 -0.31 12.98
N CYS A 218 13.16 -0.18 11.68
CA CYS A 218 12.52 -1.22 10.89
C CYS A 218 13.58 -2.21 10.38
N ALA A 219 13.45 -3.49 10.73
CA ALA A 219 14.38 -4.52 10.23
C ALA A 219 14.29 -4.65 8.70
N ASP A 220 15.41 -4.93 8.04
CA ASP A 220 15.49 -5.08 6.58
C ASP A 220 14.59 -6.21 6.05
N THR A 221 14.30 -7.20 6.88
CA THR A 221 13.40 -8.32 6.57
C THR A 221 11.92 -7.98 6.80
N ASN A 222 11.60 -6.80 7.31
CA ASN A 222 10.23 -6.41 7.56
C ASN A 222 9.48 -6.16 6.23
N PRO A 223 8.40 -6.89 5.94
CA PRO A 223 7.66 -6.73 4.68
C PRO A 223 7.02 -5.34 4.51
N ASP A 224 6.82 -4.59 5.60
CA ASP A 224 6.27 -3.23 5.57
C ASP A 224 7.30 -2.16 5.23
N LYS A 225 8.60 -2.49 5.19
CA LYS A 225 9.67 -1.51 4.96
C LYS A 225 9.50 -0.76 3.64
N ALA A 226 9.23 -1.47 2.56
CA ALA A 226 8.98 -0.88 1.24
C ALA A 226 7.79 0.10 1.23
N ARG A 227 6.74 -0.19 2.02
CA ARG A 227 5.58 0.70 2.18
C ARG A 227 5.95 1.98 2.92
N VAL A 228 6.82 1.89 3.92
CA VAL A 228 7.33 3.05 4.66
C VAL A 228 8.20 3.93 3.76
N GLU A 229 9.10 3.32 2.98
CA GLU A 229 9.95 4.00 1.98
C GLU A 229 9.12 4.73 0.94
N TYR A 230 8.10 4.07 0.39
CA TYR A 230 7.20 4.69 -0.58
C TYR A 230 6.52 5.94 0.00
N LEU A 231 5.97 5.86 1.21
CA LEU A 231 5.33 7.01 1.84
C LEU A 231 6.31 8.12 2.18
N LEU A 232 7.55 7.80 2.57
CA LEU A 232 8.61 8.81 2.77
C LEU A 232 8.87 9.58 1.46
N ALA A 233 9.00 8.88 0.35
CA ALA A 233 9.17 9.50 -0.96
C ALA A 233 7.99 10.42 -1.31
N GLU A 234 6.75 9.99 -1.10
CA GLU A 234 5.55 10.83 -1.31
C GLU A 234 5.55 12.09 -0.44
N LEU A 235 5.94 11.97 0.83
CA LEU A 235 6.00 13.12 1.75
C LEU A 235 7.07 14.13 1.34
N TYR A 236 8.25 13.67 0.91
CA TYR A 236 9.30 14.56 0.40
C TYR A 236 8.89 15.27 -0.89
N LEU A 237 8.24 14.56 -1.82
CA LEU A 237 7.70 15.16 -3.05
C LEU A 237 6.64 16.21 -2.74
N GLY A 238 5.66 15.89 -1.89
CA GLY A 238 4.62 16.83 -1.51
C GLY A 238 5.16 18.07 -0.80
N LYS A 239 6.21 17.93 0.03
CA LYS A 239 6.88 19.08 0.64
C LYS A 239 7.57 19.98 -0.40
N ARG A 240 8.20 19.40 -1.43
CA ARG A 240 8.91 20.13 -2.50
C ARG A 240 7.96 20.96 -3.35
N ASP A 241 6.81 20.39 -3.72
CA ASP A 241 5.83 21.05 -4.60
C ASP A 241 5.19 22.32 -3.97
N ILE A 242 5.19 22.43 -2.63
CA ILE A 242 4.67 23.62 -1.93
C ILE A 242 5.73 24.72 -1.80
N GLN A 243 7.01 24.40 -1.96
CA GLN A 243 8.12 25.35 -1.88
C GLN A 243 8.46 26.03 -3.22
N GLN A 244 7.82 25.61 -4.33
CA GLN A 244 7.88 26.23 -5.64
C GLN A 244 6.65 27.13 -5.88
#